data_efa0cc2682074834a564452b707b25d4
#
_entry.id   efa0cc2682074834a564452b707b25d4
#
_cell.length_a   1.000
_cell.length_b   1.000
_cell.length_c   1.000
_cell.angle_alpha   90.00
_cell.angle_beta   90.00
_cell.angle_gamma   90.00
#
_symmetry.space_group_name_H-M   'P 1'
#
loop_
_entity.id
_entity.type
_entity.pdbx_description
1 polymer ?
#
loop_
_entity_poly.entity_id
_entity_poly.type
_entity_poly.pdbx_seq_one_letter_code
_entity_poly.pdbx_strand_id
1 'polypeptide(L)'
;MAWLDNARILAILAVVMLHVAADFVFDAQLGSTLWWIGNVYDSAVRWCVPVFVMISGALLLDPSKTESLQEFYKKRVSRLLVPLVFWTAVYLGWQLVKGVIKNQPESLSTLLLSVLNGTPYYHMWFLYMIVGLYLFTPFFRMVVMQASENALWVLVVAGMSLAAINAGVEKLNGQEAGLFINWFLLYVPYFFLGYLLRQTERYPSFRLIIGVFFAAFVMTALGFYFLAWVSSVKIGLYFYDYLSISVIPMSVSMMFIFKRKSQPLWNPHVTKVLASLTLGVYLIHPMVLEILNFVGVGAMSFSPLISIPIVTFVVYLLALFAAWVMSQLPLFRRCI
;
A
#
# COMPACT_ATOMS: atom_id res chain seq x y z
N MET A 1 -19.95 2.99 -0.01
CA MET A 1 -20.14 1.52 0.18
C MET A 1 -19.37 1.14 1.43
N ALA A 2 -20.08 0.72 2.46
CA ALA A 2 -19.47 0.48 3.77
C ALA A 2 -18.27 -0.49 3.74
N TRP A 3 -18.35 -1.58 2.97
CA TRP A 3 -17.25 -2.53 2.87
C TRP A 3 -15.95 -1.95 2.28
N LEU A 4 -16.04 -0.99 1.35
CA LEU A 4 -14.85 -0.30 0.82
C LEU A 4 -14.25 0.66 1.85
N ASP A 5 -15.09 1.29 2.66
CA ASP A 5 -14.63 2.15 3.75
C ASP A 5 -13.97 1.31 4.86
N ASN A 6 -14.57 0.16 5.21
CA ASN A 6 -13.97 -0.83 6.10
C ASN A 6 -12.60 -1.30 5.60
N ALA A 7 -12.52 -1.66 4.30
CA ALA A 7 -11.28 -2.11 3.68
C ALA A 7 -10.17 -1.05 3.76
N ARG A 8 -10.49 0.25 3.53
CA ARG A 8 -9.52 1.34 3.67
C ARG A 8 -8.98 1.46 5.08
N ILE A 9 -9.87 1.43 6.09
CA ILE A 9 -9.48 1.59 7.50
C ILE A 9 -8.56 0.43 7.94
N LEU A 10 -8.91 -0.80 7.58
CA LEU A 10 -8.09 -1.95 7.94
C LEU A 10 -6.80 -2.04 7.10
N ALA A 11 -6.84 -1.64 5.83
CA ALA A 11 -5.66 -1.62 4.99
C ALA A 11 -4.63 -0.57 5.45
N ILE A 12 -5.06 0.61 5.91
CA ILE A 12 -4.09 1.59 6.43
C ILE A 12 -3.49 1.16 7.77
N LEU A 13 -4.26 0.51 8.64
CA LEU A 13 -3.71 -0.09 9.86
C LEU A 13 -2.67 -1.18 9.52
N ALA A 14 -2.97 -2.01 8.51
CA ALA A 14 -2.04 -3.01 8.00
C ALA A 14 -0.76 -2.39 7.38
N VAL A 15 -0.85 -1.24 6.69
CA VAL A 15 0.32 -0.48 6.21
C VAL A 15 1.20 -0.02 7.36
N VAL A 16 0.60 0.52 8.43
CA VAL A 16 1.37 0.92 9.63
C VAL A 16 2.07 -0.28 10.25
N MET A 17 1.36 -1.41 10.41
CA MET A 17 1.94 -2.65 10.96
C MET A 17 3.10 -3.18 10.11
N LEU A 18 2.97 -3.13 8.79
CA LEU A 18 4.03 -3.51 7.85
C LEU A 18 5.31 -2.72 8.11
N HIS A 19 5.20 -1.40 8.27
CA HIS A 19 6.38 -0.56 8.50
C HIS A 19 6.97 -0.72 9.91
N VAL A 20 6.14 -0.98 10.92
CA VAL A 20 6.61 -1.30 12.28
C VAL A 20 7.32 -2.67 12.33
N ALA A 21 6.82 -3.67 11.60
CA ALA A 21 7.41 -5.01 11.55
C ALA A 21 8.69 -5.06 10.70
N ALA A 22 8.84 -4.16 9.72
CA ALA A 22 9.96 -4.12 8.80
C ALA A 22 11.32 -3.97 9.50
N ASP A 23 11.41 -3.20 10.60
CA ASP A 23 12.63 -3.02 11.37
C ASP A 23 13.23 -4.39 11.80
N PHE A 24 12.37 -5.34 12.23
CA PHE A 24 12.83 -6.68 12.62
C PHE A 24 13.27 -7.55 11.43
N VAL A 25 12.65 -7.36 10.27
CA VAL A 25 12.98 -8.14 9.08
C VAL A 25 14.34 -7.71 8.51
N PHE A 26 14.68 -6.42 8.61
CA PHE A 26 15.89 -5.88 8.01
C PHE A 26 17.07 -5.82 8.99
N ASP A 27 16.82 -5.63 10.29
CA ASP A 27 17.87 -5.42 11.29
C ASP A 27 18.20 -6.68 12.10
N ALA A 28 17.25 -7.64 12.22
CA ALA A 28 17.52 -8.88 12.96
C ALA A 28 18.21 -9.93 12.07
N GLN A 29 18.99 -10.80 12.72
CA GLN A 29 19.63 -11.93 12.02
C GLN A 29 18.58 -12.85 11.40
N LEU A 30 18.74 -13.15 10.11
CA LEU A 30 17.87 -14.05 9.34
C LEU A 30 17.66 -15.39 10.10
N GLY A 31 16.40 -15.76 10.26
CA GLY A 31 16.02 -17.01 10.93
C GLY A 31 16.05 -16.97 12.47
N SER A 32 16.47 -15.86 13.10
CA SER A 32 16.36 -15.69 14.54
C SER A 32 14.88 -15.57 14.98
N THR A 33 14.61 -15.78 16.26
CA THR A 33 13.26 -15.61 16.81
C THR A 33 12.70 -14.21 16.58
N LEU A 34 13.53 -13.17 16.73
CA LEU A 34 13.14 -11.78 16.48
C LEU A 34 12.76 -11.59 15.00
N TRP A 35 13.59 -12.11 14.11
CA TRP A 35 13.32 -12.07 12.67
C TRP A 35 12.03 -12.79 12.29
N TRP A 36 11.79 -13.99 12.85
CA TRP A 36 10.57 -14.75 12.55
C TRP A 36 9.32 -14.03 13.03
N ILE A 37 9.35 -13.38 14.19
CA ILE A 37 8.19 -12.62 14.68
C ILE A 37 7.93 -11.45 13.72
N GLY A 38 8.96 -10.68 13.32
CA GLY A 38 8.82 -9.61 12.33
C GLY A 38 8.28 -10.11 11.00
N ASN A 39 8.87 -11.20 10.46
CA ASN A 39 8.45 -11.81 9.20
C ASN A 39 6.98 -12.28 9.22
N VAL A 40 6.50 -12.86 10.31
CA VAL A 40 5.11 -13.29 10.45
C VAL A 40 4.15 -12.10 10.41
N TYR A 41 4.44 -11.03 11.17
CA TYR A 41 3.60 -9.82 11.15
C TYR A 41 3.62 -9.13 9.79
N ASP A 42 4.78 -8.96 9.20
CA ASP A 42 4.94 -8.31 7.89
C ASP A 42 4.24 -9.12 6.78
N SER A 43 4.50 -10.43 6.71
CA SER A 43 3.87 -11.33 5.74
C SER A 43 2.34 -11.32 5.83
N ALA A 44 1.78 -11.27 7.05
CA ALA A 44 0.33 -11.30 7.27
C ALA A 44 -0.39 -10.07 6.73
N VAL A 45 0.31 -8.95 6.50
CA VAL A 45 -0.30 -7.67 6.09
C VAL A 45 0.10 -7.20 4.70
N ARG A 46 0.89 -7.96 3.93
CA ARG A 46 1.33 -7.58 2.57
C ARG A 46 0.20 -7.29 1.59
N TRP A 47 -1.00 -7.79 1.80
CA TRP A 47 -2.18 -7.51 1.01
C TRP A 47 -2.63 -6.03 1.03
N CYS A 48 -2.15 -5.22 1.96
CA CYS A 48 -2.67 -3.88 2.24
C CYS A 48 -2.57 -2.92 1.05
N VAL A 49 -1.44 -2.87 0.36
CA VAL A 49 -1.22 -1.96 -0.79
C VAL A 49 -2.04 -2.38 -2.01
N PRO A 50 -2.05 -3.65 -2.47
CA PRO A 50 -2.93 -4.07 -3.55
C PRO A 50 -4.40 -3.80 -3.29
N VAL A 51 -4.86 -3.94 -2.03
CA VAL A 51 -6.24 -3.62 -1.65
C VAL A 51 -6.56 -2.15 -1.90
N PHE A 52 -5.66 -1.20 -1.60
CA PHE A 52 -5.88 0.22 -1.94
C PHE A 52 -5.99 0.46 -3.45
N VAL A 53 -5.20 -0.24 -4.26
CA VAL A 53 -5.31 -0.16 -5.72
C VAL A 53 -6.65 -0.70 -6.20
N MET A 54 -7.06 -1.88 -5.69
CA MET A 54 -8.36 -2.49 -6.03
C MET A 54 -9.55 -1.63 -5.58
N ILE A 55 -9.49 -1.01 -4.39
CA ILE A 55 -10.51 -0.05 -3.94
C ILE A 55 -10.61 1.13 -4.90
N SER A 56 -9.48 1.65 -5.36
CA SER A 56 -9.45 2.76 -6.31
C SER A 56 -10.08 2.36 -7.65
N GLY A 57 -9.76 1.18 -8.16
CA GLY A 57 -10.39 0.63 -9.37
C GLY A 57 -11.90 0.41 -9.21
N ALA A 58 -12.32 -0.20 -8.09
CA ALA A 58 -13.73 -0.41 -7.76
C ALA A 58 -14.55 0.89 -7.76
N LEU A 59 -13.93 2.02 -7.36
CA LEU A 59 -14.61 3.31 -7.27
C LEU A 59 -14.51 4.14 -8.54
N LEU A 60 -13.41 4.05 -9.26
CA LEU A 60 -13.10 4.96 -10.36
C LEU A 60 -13.47 4.42 -11.74
N LEU A 61 -13.47 3.09 -11.92
CA LEU A 61 -13.82 2.47 -13.20
C LEU A 61 -15.32 2.29 -13.41
N ASP A 62 -16.17 2.79 -12.50
CA ASP A 62 -17.61 2.71 -12.61
C ASP A 62 -18.12 3.47 -13.86
N PRO A 63 -18.72 2.78 -14.86
CA PRO A 63 -19.19 3.40 -16.10
C PRO A 63 -20.35 4.38 -15.89
N SER A 64 -21.09 4.27 -14.78
CA SER A 64 -22.20 5.16 -14.48
C SER A 64 -21.77 6.61 -14.19
N LYS A 65 -20.46 6.85 -14.02
CA LYS A 65 -19.92 8.19 -13.78
C LYS A 65 -19.74 8.95 -15.08
N THR A 66 -20.60 9.92 -15.29
CA THR A 66 -20.67 10.74 -16.52
C THR A 66 -19.89 12.05 -16.45
N GLU A 67 -18.92 12.16 -15.52
CA GLU A 67 -18.10 13.37 -15.40
C GLU A 67 -17.21 13.58 -16.65
N SER A 68 -17.09 14.83 -17.11
CA SER A 68 -16.19 15.20 -18.21
C SER A 68 -14.72 14.98 -17.82
N LEU A 69 -13.81 14.86 -18.82
CA LEU A 69 -12.37 14.75 -18.59
C LEU A 69 -11.83 15.89 -17.73
N GLN A 70 -12.26 17.12 -18.03
CA GLN A 70 -11.83 18.30 -17.27
C GLN A 70 -12.27 18.26 -15.81
N GLU A 71 -13.52 17.88 -15.53
CA GLU A 71 -14.03 17.73 -14.17
C GLU A 71 -13.33 16.60 -13.44
N PHE A 72 -13.08 15.47 -14.13
CA PHE A 72 -12.35 14.34 -13.57
C PHE A 72 -10.97 14.78 -13.09
N TYR A 73 -10.15 15.37 -13.98
CA TYR A 73 -8.79 15.79 -13.64
C TYR A 73 -8.76 16.88 -12.58
N LYS A 74 -9.62 17.90 -12.67
CA LYS A 74 -9.71 18.96 -11.66
C LYS A 74 -9.93 18.41 -10.26
N LYS A 75 -10.83 17.41 -10.11
CA LYS A 75 -11.09 16.75 -8.83
C LYS A 75 -9.88 15.93 -8.34
N ARG A 76 -9.13 15.27 -9.25
CA ARG A 76 -8.02 14.38 -8.88
C ARG A 76 -6.72 15.13 -8.63
N VAL A 77 -6.44 16.18 -9.40
CA VAL A 77 -5.33 17.10 -9.12
C VAL A 77 -5.39 17.62 -7.69
N SER A 78 -6.54 18.14 -7.29
CA SER A 78 -6.72 18.65 -5.93
C SER A 78 -6.52 17.59 -4.84
N ARG A 79 -6.90 16.33 -5.11
CA ARG A 79 -6.88 15.25 -4.10
C ARG A 79 -5.59 14.44 -4.05
N LEU A 80 -4.75 14.51 -5.08
CA LEU A 80 -3.53 13.71 -5.17
C LEU A 80 -2.28 14.55 -5.39
N LEU A 81 -2.29 15.48 -6.36
CA LEU A 81 -1.09 16.27 -6.65
C LEU A 81 -0.77 17.27 -5.54
N VAL A 82 -1.80 17.87 -4.92
CA VAL A 82 -1.56 18.77 -3.78
C VAL A 82 -0.92 18.03 -2.60
N PRO A 83 -1.47 16.88 -2.12
CA PRO A 83 -0.78 16.07 -1.13
C PRO A 83 0.62 15.61 -1.58
N LEU A 84 0.77 15.14 -2.83
CA LEU A 84 2.06 14.68 -3.34
C LEU A 84 3.14 15.76 -3.24
N VAL A 85 2.87 16.97 -3.77
CA VAL A 85 3.84 18.06 -3.75
C VAL A 85 4.15 18.53 -2.31
N PHE A 86 3.10 18.71 -1.50
CA PHE A 86 3.24 19.14 -0.12
C PHE A 86 4.10 18.14 0.69
N TRP A 87 3.75 16.86 0.65
CA TRP A 87 4.47 15.86 1.44
C TRP A 87 5.85 15.52 0.87
N THR A 88 6.07 15.64 -0.43
CA THR A 88 7.42 15.59 -0.99
C THR A 88 8.30 16.68 -0.35
N ALA A 89 7.83 17.93 -0.31
CA ALA A 89 8.57 19.00 0.32
C ALA A 89 8.80 18.76 1.83
N VAL A 90 7.77 18.29 2.55
CA VAL A 90 7.88 17.96 3.99
C VAL A 90 8.92 16.86 4.22
N TYR A 91 8.91 15.78 3.44
CA TYR A 91 9.85 14.67 3.62
C TYR A 91 11.28 15.01 3.18
N LEU A 92 11.47 15.84 2.17
CA LEU A 92 12.80 16.39 1.85
C LEU A 92 13.33 17.24 3.00
N GLY A 93 12.50 18.11 3.57
CA GLY A 93 12.86 18.88 4.77
C GLY A 93 13.18 17.98 5.98
N TRP A 94 12.37 16.91 6.16
CA TRP A 94 12.61 15.94 7.22
C TRP A 94 13.96 15.20 7.07
N GLN A 95 14.35 14.82 5.85
CA GLN A 95 15.64 14.21 5.58
C GLN A 95 16.79 15.18 5.90
N LEU A 96 16.67 16.45 5.54
CA LEU A 96 17.67 17.47 5.91
C LEU A 96 17.81 17.59 7.42
N VAL A 97 16.70 17.65 8.18
CA VAL A 97 16.72 17.69 9.65
C VAL A 97 17.41 16.45 10.23
N LYS A 98 17.06 15.27 9.74
CA LYS A 98 17.71 14.01 10.16
C LYS A 98 19.20 14.00 9.86
N GLY A 99 19.60 14.50 8.68
CA GLY A 99 20.99 14.60 8.29
C GLY A 99 21.82 15.47 9.24
N VAL A 100 21.25 16.60 9.67
CA VAL A 100 21.89 17.48 10.68
C VAL A 100 21.99 16.77 12.04
N ILE A 101 20.90 16.15 12.52
CA ILE A 101 20.88 15.46 13.82
C ILE A 101 21.89 14.30 13.86
N LYS A 102 22.02 13.55 12.77
CA LYS A 102 22.93 12.39 12.67
C LYS A 102 24.35 12.75 12.24
N ASN A 103 24.67 14.04 12.03
CA ASN A 103 25.94 14.51 11.44
C ASN A 103 26.27 13.83 10.10
N GLN A 104 25.27 13.51 9.30
CA GLN A 104 25.36 12.89 7.97
C GLN A 104 24.46 13.66 7.01
N PRO A 105 24.81 14.90 6.60
CA PRO A 105 23.98 15.70 5.72
C PRO A 105 23.89 15.07 4.34
N GLU A 106 22.66 14.90 3.84
CA GLU A 106 22.43 14.46 2.48
C GLU A 106 22.71 15.60 1.48
N SER A 107 23.27 15.25 0.31
CA SER A 107 23.51 16.24 -0.72
C SER A 107 22.21 16.67 -1.39
N LEU A 108 22.12 17.92 -1.83
CA LEU A 108 20.94 18.39 -2.58
C LEU A 108 20.70 17.58 -3.85
N SER A 109 21.76 17.13 -4.52
CA SER A 109 21.66 16.26 -5.71
C SER A 109 21.00 14.92 -5.38
N THR A 110 21.35 14.27 -4.27
CA THR A 110 20.72 13.02 -3.81
C THR A 110 19.21 13.21 -3.56
N LEU A 111 18.86 14.31 -2.88
CA LEU A 111 17.47 14.64 -2.61
C LEU A 111 16.66 14.90 -3.89
N LEU A 112 17.22 15.64 -4.85
CA LEU A 112 16.57 15.88 -6.14
C LEU A 112 16.43 14.59 -6.96
N LEU A 113 17.45 13.73 -6.97
CA LEU A 113 17.39 12.43 -7.62
C LEU A 113 16.32 11.53 -7.01
N SER A 114 16.13 11.55 -5.69
CA SER A 114 15.05 10.77 -5.06
C SER A 114 13.66 11.19 -5.53
N VAL A 115 13.45 12.50 -5.77
CA VAL A 115 12.19 13.01 -6.36
C VAL A 115 12.03 12.54 -7.80
N LEU A 116 13.10 12.64 -8.61
CA LEU A 116 13.09 12.20 -10.00
C LEU A 116 12.89 10.69 -10.13
N ASN A 117 13.32 9.92 -9.15
CA ASN A 117 13.12 8.48 -9.07
C ASN A 117 11.77 8.07 -8.46
N GLY A 118 10.91 9.03 -8.08
CA GLY A 118 9.60 8.76 -7.49
C GLY A 118 9.63 8.23 -6.06
N THR A 119 10.77 8.30 -5.39
CA THR A 119 11.01 7.79 -4.03
C THR A 119 11.61 8.85 -3.11
N PRO A 120 11.01 10.06 -3.00
CA PRO A 120 11.51 11.09 -2.07
C PRO A 120 11.46 10.62 -0.61
N TYR A 121 10.68 9.58 -0.33
CA TYR A 121 10.67 8.81 0.91
C TYR A 121 10.18 7.39 0.67
N TYR A 122 10.56 6.43 1.52
CA TYR A 122 10.38 4.99 1.28
C TYR A 122 8.93 4.54 1.03
N HIS A 123 7.91 5.26 1.52
CA HIS A 123 6.50 4.94 1.27
C HIS A 123 5.90 5.74 0.10
N MET A 124 6.49 6.88 -0.28
CA MET A 124 5.90 7.82 -1.25
C MET A 124 5.72 7.23 -2.67
N TRP A 125 6.46 6.19 -3.03
CA TRP A 125 6.35 5.52 -4.34
C TRP A 125 4.90 5.16 -4.70
N PHE A 126 4.10 4.74 -3.71
CA PHE A 126 2.69 4.40 -3.93
C PHE A 126 1.88 5.60 -4.42
N LEU A 127 2.15 6.80 -3.90
CA LEU A 127 1.44 8.01 -4.32
C LEU A 127 1.80 8.38 -5.77
N TYR A 128 3.06 8.20 -6.17
CA TYR A 128 3.48 8.38 -7.56
C TYR A 128 2.80 7.36 -8.49
N MET A 129 2.78 6.10 -8.10
CA MET A 129 2.14 5.03 -8.85
C MET A 129 0.63 5.26 -9.01
N ILE A 130 -0.08 5.65 -7.94
CA ILE A 130 -1.52 5.88 -8.00
C ILE A 130 -1.90 7.09 -8.84
N VAL A 131 -1.04 8.12 -8.90
CA VAL A 131 -1.22 9.27 -9.81
C VAL A 131 -1.22 8.80 -11.27
N GLY A 132 -0.31 7.89 -11.64
CA GLY A 132 -0.30 7.27 -12.97
C GLY A 132 -1.62 6.56 -13.30
N LEU A 133 -2.11 5.70 -12.39
CA LEU A 133 -3.40 5.02 -12.56
C LEU A 133 -4.56 6.01 -12.72
N TYR A 134 -4.55 7.11 -11.98
CA TYR A 134 -5.62 8.11 -12.06
C TYR A 134 -5.54 8.91 -13.35
N LEU A 135 -4.33 9.20 -13.86
CA LEU A 135 -4.15 9.87 -15.15
C LEU A 135 -4.79 9.07 -16.29
N PHE A 136 -4.66 7.75 -16.25
CA PHE A 136 -5.20 6.87 -17.29
C PHE A 136 -6.62 6.37 -17.01
N THR A 137 -7.22 6.67 -15.85
CA THR A 137 -8.56 6.20 -15.49
C THR A 137 -9.66 6.50 -16.53
N PRO A 138 -9.74 7.69 -17.15
CA PRO A 138 -10.77 7.94 -18.16
C PRO A 138 -10.68 6.99 -19.36
N PHE A 139 -9.46 6.66 -19.78
CA PHE A 139 -9.23 5.71 -20.87
C PHE A 139 -9.56 4.27 -20.44
N PHE A 140 -9.21 3.90 -19.22
CA PHE A 140 -9.60 2.59 -18.66
C PHE A 140 -11.11 2.43 -18.53
N ARG A 141 -11.86 3.51 -18.26
CA ARG A 141 -13.34 3.47 -18.30
C ARG A 141 -13.85 3.14 -19.71
N MET A 142 -13.23 3.69 -20.76
CA MET A 142 -13.62 3.36 -22.14
C MET A 142 -13.42 1.86 -22.41
N VAL A 143 -12.32 1.28 -21.94
CA VAL A 143 -12.09 -0.17 -22.02
C VAL A 143 -13.19 -0.94 -21.29
N VAL A 144 -13.51 -0.56 -20.07
CA VAL A 144 -14.57 -1.24 -19.26
C VAL A 144 -15.96 -1.13 -19.93
N MET A 145 -16.25 -0.02 -20.60
CA MET A 145 -17.54 0.17 -21.30
C MET A 145 -17.68 -0.67 -22.57
N GLN A 146 -16.57 -1.01 -23.22
CA GLN A 146 -16.53 -1.71 -24.51
C GLN A 146 -16.23 -3.21 -24.38
N ALA A 147 -15.45 -3.61 -23.37
CA ALA A 147 -15.01 -4.98 -23.19
C ALA A 147 -16.08 -5.86 -22.50
N SER A 148 -16.19 -7.12 -22.92
CA SER A 148 -16.96 -8.11 -22.17
C SER A 148 -16.31 -8.43 -20.83
N GLU A 149 -17.10 -8.92 -19.87
CA GLU A 149 -16.59 -9.34 -18.56
C GLU A 149 -15.49 -10.41 -18.71
N ASN A 150 -15.66 -11.37 -19.63
CA ASN A 150 -14.65 -12.39 -19.89
C ASN A 150 -13.33 -11.78 -20.42
N ALA A 151 -13.40 -10.79 -21.32
CA ALA A 151 -12.21 -10.11 -21.82
C ALA A 151 -11.47 -9.35 -20.71
N LEU A 152 -12.21 -8.73 -19.79
CA LEU A 152 -11.61 -8.08 -18.61
C LEU A 152 -10.95 -9.09 -17.66
N TRP A 153 -11.54 -10.26 -17.45
CA TRP A 153 -10.93 -11.34 -16.67
C TRP A 153 -9.66 -11.87 -17.33
N VAL A 154 -9.64 -12.05 -18.65
CA VAL A 154 -8.42 -12.43 -19.40
C VAL A 154 -7.35 -11.38 -19.26
N LEU A 155 -7.68 -10.07 -19.39
CA LEU A 155 -6.76 -8.97 -19.21
C LEU A 155 -6.13 -8.99 -17.80
N VAL A 156 -6.95 -9.20 -16.76
CA VAL A 156 -6.49 -9.24 -15.36
C VAL A 156 -5.57 -10.44 -15.14
N VAL A 157 -5.98 -11.64 -15.53
CA VAL A 157 -5.18 -12.85 -15.31
C VAL A 157 -3.87 -12.80 -16.08
N ALA A 158 -3.89 -12.42 -17.36
CA ALA A 158 -2.68 -12.26 -18.16
C ALA A 158 -1.75 -11.19 -17.58
N GLY A 159 -2.30 -10.03 -17.23
CA GLY A 159 -1.54 -8.93 -16.64
C GLY A 159 -0.93 -9.29 -15.28
N MET A 160 -1.66 -9.97 -14.40
CA MET A 160 -1.14 -10.45 -13.11
C MET A 160 -0.02 -11.49 -13.30
N SER A 161 -0.20 -12.42 -14.25
CA SER A 161 0.83 -13.42 -14.56
C SER A 161 2.11 -12.76 -15.06
N LEU A 162 2.01 -11.82 -16.00
CA LEU A 162 3.17 -11.08 -16.51
C LEU A 162 3.82 -10.21 -15.41
N ALA A 163 3.03 -9.56 -14.56
CA ALA A 163 3.56 -8.77 -13.46
C ALA A 163 4.32 -9.64 -12.44
N ALA A 164 3.78 -10.82 -12.10
CA ALA A 164 4.46 -11.77 -11.20
C ALA A 164 5.77 -12.30 -11.78
N ILE A 165 5.78 -12.62 -13.09
CA ILE A 165 7.01 -13.03 -13.81
C ILE A 165 8.02 -11.89 -13.80
N ASN A 166 7.59 -10.66 -14.14
CA ASN A 166 8.47 -9.50 -14.16
C ASN A 166 9.11 -9.24 -12.78
N ALA A 167 8.31 -9.27 -11.72
CA ALA A 167 8.80 -9.11 -10.35
C ALA A 167 9.85 -10.18 -9.97
N GLY A 168 9.65 -11.43 -10.41
CA GLY A 168 10.62 -12.51 -10.22
C GLY A 168 11.92 -12.28 -11.00
N VAL A 169 11.83 -11.93 -12.29
CA VAL A 169 12.99 -11.66 -13.15
C VAL A 169 13.81 -10.46 -12.63
N GLU A 170 13.16 -9.39 -12.18
CA GLU A 170 13.85 -8.24 -11.57
C GLU A 170 14.69 -8.64 -10.36
N LYS A 171 14.13 -9.44 -9.46
CA LYS A 171 14.87 -9.91 -8.27
C LYS A 171 16.05 -10.81 -8.63
N LEU A 172 15.87 -11.69 -9.62
CA LEU A 172 16.94 -12.58 -10.10
C LEU A 172 18.07 -11.84 -10.80
N ASN A 173 17.73 -10.87 -11.65
CA ASN A 173 18.71 -10.10 -12.41
C ASN A 173 19.38 -8.98 -11.61
N GLY A 174 18.85 -8.67 -10.41
CA GLY A 174 19.36 -7.59 -9.57
C GLY A 174 19.16 -6.18 -10.12
N GLN A 175 18.42 -6.04 -11.21
CA GLN A 175 18.07 -4.74 -11.79
C GLN A 175 16.88 -4.17 -11.06
N GLU A 176 16.93 -2.89 -10.72
CA GLU A 176 15.78 -2.18 -10.19
C GLU A 176 14.80 -1.85 -11.32
N ALA A 177 13.52 -1.74 -10.96
CA ALA A 177 12.45 -1.36 -11.88
C ALA A 177 12.84 -0.11 -12.67
N GLY A 178 12.48 -0.07 -13.95
CA GLY A 178 12.70 1.09 -14.81
C GLY A 178 12.07 2.37 -14.25
N LEU A 179 12.02 3.43 -15.03
CA LEU A 179 11.52 4.75 -14.61
C LEU A 179 10.20 4.61 -13.84
N PHE A 180 10.11 5.24 -12.67
CA PHE A 180 8.94 5.20 -11.77
C PHE A 180 7.63 5.55 -12.49
N ILE A 181 7.70 6.32 -13.55
CA ILE A 181 6.56 6.72 -14.37
C ILE A 181 5.82 5.51 -14.98
N ASN A 182 6.48 4.38 -15.13
CA ASN A 182 5.92 3.15 -15.67
C ASN A 182 5.40 2.19 -14.58
N TRP A 183 5.66 2.43 -13.31
CA TRP A 183 5.26 1.53 -12.22
C TRP A 183 3.75 1.27 -12.18
N PHE A 184 2.94 2.27 -12.50
CA PHE A 184 1.49 2.11 -12.50
C PHE A 184 1.01 1.02 -13.47
N LEU A 185 1.74 0.75 -14.57
CA LEU A 185 1.36 -0.27 -15.57
C LEU A 185 1.27 -1.67 -14.95
N LEU A 186 2.20 -2.00 -14.05
CA LEU A 186 2.20 -3.28 -13.35
C LEU A 186 1.01 -3.43 -12.38
N TYR A 187 0.43 -2.32 -11.94
CA TYR A 187 -0.73 -2.29 -11.03
C TYR A 187 -2.08 -2.14 -11.75
N VAL A 188 -2.08 -1.93 -13.08
CA VAL A 188 -3.30 -1.87 -13.88
C VAL A 188 -4.17 -3.13 -13.70
N PRO A 189 -3.63 -4.37 -13.66
CA PRO A 189 -4.45 -5.55 -13.41
C PRO A 189 -5.19 -5.51 -12.07
N TYR A 190 -4.54 -5.06 -10.97
CA TYR A 190 -5.23 -4.86 -9.69
C TYR A 190 -6.35 -3.81 -9.77
N PHE A 191 -6.14 -2.77 -10.55
CA PHE A 191 -7.13 -1.71 -10.73
C PHE A 191 -8.39 -2.22 -11.42
N PHE A 192 -8.24 -2.98 -12.51
CA PHE A 192 -9.36 -3.65 -13.18
C PHE A 192 -9.98 -4.76 -12.32
N LEU A 193 -9.16 -5.53 -11.61
CA LEU A 193 -9.64 -6.56 -10.70
C LEU A 193 -10.54 -5.98 -9.60
N GLY A 194 -10.19 -4.81 -9.06
CA GLY A 194 -11.04 -4.10 -8.10
C GLY A 194 -12.45 -3.80 -8.65
N TYR A 195 -12.54 -3.37 -9.90
CA TYR A 195 -13.82 -3.18 -10.58
C TYR A 195 -14.58 -4.50 -10.76
N LEU A 196 -13.94 -5.54 -11.28
CA LEU A 196 -14.54 -6.84 -11.47
C LEU A 196 -15.04 -7.44 -10.16
N LEU A 197 -14.23 -7.40 -9.11
CA LEU A 197 -14.63 -7.90 -7.78
C LEU A 197 -15.82 -7.12 -7.19
N ARG A 198 -15.95 -5.83 -7.51
CA ARG A 198 -17.12 -5.07 -7.10
C ARG A 198 -18.36 -5.52 -7.83
N GLN A 199 -18.27 -5.80 -9.12
CA GLN A 199 -19.43 -6.18 -9.95
C GLN A 199 -19.85 -7.62 -9.76
N THR A 200 -18.91 -8.55 -9.53
CA THR A 200 -19.23 -9.96 -9.44
C THR A 200 -20.20 -10.27 -8.28
N GLU A 201 -21.24 -11.04 -8.59
CA GLU A 201 -22.14 -11.61 -7.59
C GLU A 201 -21.69 -13.02 -7.15
N ARG A 202 -20.68 -13.58 -7.82
CA ARG A 202 -20.13 -14.90 -7.52
C ARG A 202 -19.16 -14.79 -6.35
N TYR A 203 -19.46 -15.49 -5.27
CA TYR A 203 -18.61 -15.56 -4.08
C TYR A 203 -18.04 -16.97 -3.93
N PRO A 204 -16.71 -17.13 -3.93
CA PRO A 204 -16.10 -18.40 -3.52
C PRO A 204 -16.54 -18.76 -2.10
N SER A 205 -16.52 -20.05 -1.74
CA SER A 205 -16.87 -20.44 -0.37
C SER A 205 -15.95 -19.74 0.64
N PHE A 206 -16.47 -19.43 1.83
CA PHE A 206 -15.66 -18.75 2.87
C PHE A 206 -14.45 -19.58 3.27
N ARG A 207 -14.61 -20.90 3.33
CA ARG A 207 -13.51 -21.84 3.62
C ARG A 207 -12.40 -21.75 2.56
N LEU A 208 -12.76 -21.66 1.29
CA LEU A 208 -11.78 -21.48 0.20
C LEU A 208 -11.03 -20.14 0.33
N ILE A 209 -11.76 -19.04 0.57
CA ILE A 209 -11.16 -17.71 0.72
C ILE A 209 -10.13 -17.72 1.87
N ILE A 210 -10.51 -18.25 3.02
CA ILE A 210 -9.62 -18.33 4.19
C ILE A 210 -8.45 -19.29 3.93
N GLY A 211 -8.71 -20.44 3.30
CA GLY A 211 -7.67 -21.41 2.93
C GLY A 211 -6.62 -20.79 1.99
N VAL A 212 -7.07 -20.08 0.95
CA VAL A 212 -6.16 -19.38 0.01
C VAL A 212 -5.38 -18.28 0.72
N PHE A 213 -6.03 -17.50 1.60
CA PHE A 213 -5.34 -16.48 2.38
C PHE A 213 -4.21 -17.08 3.23
N PHE A 214 -4.51 -18.13 4.00
CA PHE A 214 -3.50 -18.76 4.86
C PHE A 214 -2.40 -19.45 4.07
N ALA A 215 -2.71 -20.14 2.97
CA ALA A 215 -1.70 -20.74 2.10
C ALA A 215 -0.78 -19.67 1.49
N ALA A 216 -1.34 -18.56 1.04
CA ALA A 216 -0.59 -17.43 0.51
C ALA A 216 0.29 -16.76 1.59
N PHE A 217 -0.25 -16.55 2.78
CA PHE A 217 0.50 -16.05 3.93
C PHE A 217 1.70 -16.95 4.29
N VAL A 218 1.46 -18.25 4.44
CA VAL A 218 2.53 -19.22 4.72
C VAL A 218 3.57 -19.23 3.61
N MET A 219 3.12 -19.20 2.35
CA MET A 219 4.02 -19.13 1.20
C MET A 219 4.84 -17.82 1.20
N THR A 220 4.27 -16.69 1.61
CA THR A 220 5.02 -15.43 1.74
C THR A 220 6.09 -15.55 2.81
N ALA A 221 5.74 -15.98 4.01
CA ALA A 221 6.67 -16.05 5.14
C ALA A 221 7.79 -17.08 4.94
N LEU A 222 7.44 -18.31 4.53
CA LEU A 222 8.40 -19.37 4.31
C LEU A 222 9.19 -19.18 3.02
N GLY A 223 8.54 -18.69 1.95
CA GLY A 223 9.20 -18.43 0.68
C GLY A 223 10.28 -17.35 0.79
N PHE A 224 9.99 -16.26 1.54
CA PHE A 224 11.00 -15.26 1.84
C PHE A 224 12.20 -15.88 2.57
N TYR A 225 11.95 -16.58 3.67
CA TYR A 225 13.02 -17.22 4.44
C TYR A 225 13.85 -18.17 3.57
N PHE A 226 13.20 -19.07 2.84
CA PHE A 226 13.87 -20.07 2.02
C PHE A 226 14.75 -19.42 0.94
N LEU A 227 14.23 -18.48 0.16
CA LEU A 227 15.01 -17.80 -0.87
C LEU A 227 16.12 -16.93 -0.28
N ALA A 228 15.87 -16.28 0.85
CA ALA A 228 16.90 -15.50 1.54
C ALA A 228 18.03 -16.40 2.06
N TRP A 229 17.70 -17.60 2.56
CA TRP A 229 18.66 -18.57 3.09
C TRP A 229 19.50 -19.22 1.99
N VAL A 230 18.90 -19.65 0.87
CA VAL A 230 19.61 -20.34 -0.21
C VAL A 230 20.33 -19.39 -1.17
N SER A 231 19.99 -18.12 -1.18
CA SER A 231 20.54 -17.15 -2.15
C SER A 231 20.90 -15.82 -1.48
N SER A 232 19.94 -14.93 -1.28
CA SER A 232 20.15 -13.64 -0.62
C SER A 232 18.82 -13.03 -0.14
N VAL A 233 18.90 -12.13 0.85
CA VAL A 233 17.73 -11.35 1.32
C VAL A 233 17.09 -10.60 0.15
N LYS A 234 17.89 -10.05 -0.78
CA LYS A 234 17.39 -9.33 -1.96
C LYS A 234 16.47 -10.19 -2.82
N ILE A 235 16.83 -11.46 -3.04
CA ILE A 235 16.01 -12.42 -3.81
C ILE A 235 14.80 -12.85 -2.98
N GLY A 236 14.97 -13.08 -1.68
CA GLY A 236 13.88 -13.40 -0.76
C GLY A 236 12.76 -12.36 -0.76
N LEU A 237 13.11 -11.07 -0.92
CA LEU A 237 12.14 -9.95 -1.03
C LEU A 237 11.15 -10.10 -2.20
N TYR A 238 11.33 -11.03 -3.14
CA TYR A 238 10.31 -11.39 -4.12
C TYR A 238 8.97 -11.74 -3.45
N PHE A 239 9.00 -12.52 -2.37
CA PHE A 239 7.78 -12.91 -1.67
C PHE A 239 7.11 -11.76 -0.90
N TYR A 240 7.84 -10.65 -0.68
CA TYR A 240 7.30 -9.42 -0.11
C TYR A 240 6.82 -8.43 -1.18
N ASP A 241 7.13 -8.70 -2.44
CA ASP A 241 6.65 -7.86 -3.53
C ASP A 241 5.13 -7.99 -3.67
N TYR A 242 4.47 -6.86 -3.88
CA TYR A 242 3.01 -6.80 -4.02
C TYR A 242 2.48 -7.49 -5.28
N LEU A 243 3.37 -7.75 -6.24
CA LEU A 243 3.07 -8.47 -7.49
C LEU A 243 3.52 -9.92 -7.43
N SER A 244 4.01 -10.41 -6.28
CA SER A 244 4.44 -11.79 -6.12
C SER A 244 3.28 -12.77 -6.21
N ILE A 245 3.63 -14.00 -6.58
CA ILE A 245 2.69 -15.13 -6.70
C ILE A 245 1.91 -15.41 -5.39
N SER A 246 2.46 -15.03 -4.24
CA SER A 246 1.81 -15.23 -2.94
C SER A 246 0.94 -14.04 -2.53
N VAL A 247 1.39 -12.80 -2.73
CA VAL A 247 0.66 -11.61 -2.30
C VAL A 247 -0.57 -11.35 -3.18
N ILE A 248 -0.54 -11.70 -4.48
CA ILE A 248 -1.70 -11.57 -5.36
C ILE A 248 -2.92 -12.34 -4.80
N PRO A 249 -2.89 -13.66 -4.58
CA PRO A 249 -4.04 -14.40 -4.08
C PRO A 249 -4.42 -14.00 -2.65
N MET A 250 -3.46 -13.61 -1.80
CA MET A 250 -3.72 -13.05 -0.47
C MET A 250 -4.59 -11.79 -0.55
N SER A 251 -4.24 -10.87 -1.45
CA SER A 251 -4.95 -9.61 -1.64
C SER A 251 -6.36 -9.79 -2.20
N VAL A 252 -6.52 -10.72 -3.14
CA VAL A 252 -7.84 -11.11 -3.69
C VAL A 252 -8.73 -11.69 -2.59
N SER A 253 -8.17 -12.59 -1.76
CA SER A 253 -8.88 -13.18 -0.62
C SER A 253 -9.38 -12.10 0.35
N MET A 254 -8.53 -11.12 0.69
CA MET A 254 -8.92 -10.00 1.56
C MET A 254 -10.04 -9.15 0.96
N MET A 255 -10.03 -8.89 -0.34
CA MET A 255 -11.12 -8.16 -1.00
C MET A 255 -12.46 -8.90 -0.88
N PHE A 256 -12.46 -10.22 -1.04
CA PHE A 256 -13.68 -11.03 -0.84
C PHE A 256 -14.13 -11.03 0.63
N ILE A 257 -13.19 -11.08 1.59
CA ILE A 257 -13.52 -10.98 3.03
C ILE A 257 -14.20 -9.64 3.32
N PHE A 258 -13.65 -8.53 2.82
CA PHE A 258 -14.25 -7.21 3.01
C PHE A 258 -15.62 -7.10 2.32
N LYS A 259 -15.74 -7.59 1.11
CA LYS A 259 -17.01 -7.53 0.35
C LYS A 259 -18.13 -8.30 1.03
N ARG A 260 -17.84 -9.40 1.74
CA ARG A 260 -18.82 -10.14 2.53
C ARG A 260 -19.33 -9.36 3.75
N LYS A 261 -18.54 -8.41 4.27
CA LYS A 261 -18.91 -7.58 5.42
C LYS A 261 -19.50 -6.25 4.93
N SER A 262 -20.75 -6.28 4.45
CA SER A 262 -21.43 -5.11 3.88
C SER A 262 -21.76 -4.02 4.90
N GLN A 263 -21.85 -4.36 6.19
CA GLN A 263 -22.13 -3.42 7.25
C GLN A 263 -20.87 -2.64 7.65
N PRO A 264 -21.00 -1.36 8.05
CA PRO A 264 -19.87 -0.58 8.55
C PRO A 264 -19.32 -1.20 9.85
N LEU A 265 -18.00 -1.02 10.10
CA LEU A 265 -17.32 -1.53 11.30
C LEU A 265 -17.85 -0.87 12.59
N TRP A 266 -18.20 0.40 12.49
CA TRP A 266 -18.78 1.22 13.56
C TRP A 266 -20.02 1.93 13.05
N ASN A 267 -20.49 2.96 13.77
CA ASN A 267 -21.51 3.85 13.25
C ASN A 267 -21.14 4.33 11.84
N PRO A 268 -22.09 4.38 10.87
CA PRO A 268 -21.83 4.77 9.48
C PRO A 268 -21.10 6.11 9.32
N HIS A 269 -21.42 7.08 10.16
CA HIS A 269 -20.75 8.38 10.16
C HIS A 269 -19.28 8.26 10.58
N VAL A 270 -18.99 7.57 11.68
CA VAL A 270 -17.64 7.34 12.19
C VAL A 270 -16.80 6.57 11.14
N THR A 271 -17.35 5.49 10.58
CA THR A 271 -16.66 4.71 9.54
C THR A 271 -16.30 5.57 8.33
N LYS A 272 -17.20 6.44 7.88
CA LYS A 272 -16.95 7.35 6.76
C LYS A 272 -15.89 8.41 7.08
N VAL A 273 -15.90 8.96 8.28
CA VAL A 273 -14.88 9.93 8.73
C VAL A 273 -13.51 9.26 8.79
N LEU A 274 -13.40 8.10 9.44
CA LEU A 274 -12.14 7.34 9.51
C LEU A 274 -11.61 6.98 8.11
N ALA A 275 -12.48 6.49 7.23
CA ALA A 275 -12.10 6.17 5.86
C ALA A 275 -11.64 7.40 5.06
N SER A 276 -12.15 8.59 5.35
CA SER A 276 -11.72 9.82 4.69
C SER A 276 -10.34 10.30 5.13
N LEU A 277 -9.89 9.92 6.34
CA LEU A 277 -8.59 10.29 6.90
C LEU A 277 -7.45 9.32 6.55
N THR A 278 -7.75 8.21 5.86
CA THR A 278 -6.76 7.16 5.58
C THR A 278 -5.57 7.65 4.75
N LEU A 279 -5.76 8.60 3.83
CA LEU A 279 -4.66 9.21 3.09
C LEU A 279 -3.76 10.04 4.01
N GLY A 280 -4.35 10.80 4.93
CA GLY A 280 -3.59 11.56 5.93
C GLY A 280 -2.76 10.63 6.83
N VAL A 281 -3.36 9.54 7.34
CA VAL A 281 -2.61 8.53 8.12
C VAL A 281 -1.46 7.94 7.30
N TYR A 282 -1.72 7.59 6.02
CA TYR A 282 -0.69 7.09 5.10
C TYR A 282 0.50 8.06 4.96
N LEU A 283 0.22 9.35 4.89
CA LEU A 283 1.24 10.37 4.67
C LEU A 283 2.02 10.72 5.96
N ILE A 284 1.39 10.58 7.12
CA ILE A 284 1.94 11.05 8.41
C ILE A 284 2.66 9.92 9.17
N HIS A 285 2.19 8.66 9.08
CA HIS A 285 2.65 7.58 9.95
C HIS A 285 4.16 7.32 9.95
N PRO A 286 4.91 7.45 8.82
CA PRO A 286 6.34 7.20 8.86
C PRO A 286 7.10 8.21 9.73
N MET A 287 6.70 9.47 9.67
CA MET A 287 7.29 10.51 10.53
C MET A 287 6.99 10.26 12.00
N VAL A 288 5.75 9.85 12.33
CA VAL A 288 5.36 9.49 13.70
C VAL A 288 6.17 8.28 14.18
N LEU A 289 6.31 7.24 13.36
CA LEU A 289 7.09 6.05 13.69
C LEU A 289 8.56 6.40 13.96
N GLU A 290 9.18 7.21 13.11
CA GLU A 290 10.57 7.63 13.30
C GLU A 290 10.75 8.51 14.55
N ILE A 291 9.82 9.42 14.83
CA ILE A 291 9.87 10.22 16.06
C ILE A 291 9.77 9.31 17.28
N LEU A 292 8.89 8.33 17.29
CA LEU A 292 8.78 7.37 18.40
C LEU A 292 10.06 6.52 18.54
N ASN A 293 10.63 6.05 17.44
CA ASN A 293 11.91 5.35 17.45
C ASN A 293 13.05 6.24 18.02
N PHE A 294 13.05 7.53 17.65
CA PHE A 294 14.07 8.48 18.13
C PHE A 294 13.98 8.72 19.65
N VAL A 295 12.77 8.74 20.22
CA VAL A 295 12.59 8.89 21.67
C VAL A 295 12.64 7.55 22.43
N GLY A 296 13.02 6.46 21.76
CA GLY A 296 13.20 5.14 22.38
C GLY A 296 11.92 4.37 22.60
N VAL A 297 10.80 4.76 21.99
CA VAL A 297 9.49 4.07 22.06
C VAL A 297 9.21 3.37 20.72
N GLY A 298 10.17 2.62 20.22
CA GLY A 298 10.06 1.90 18.95
C GLY A 298 9.61 0.44 19.14
N ALA A 299 9.48 -0.25 18.01
CA ALA A 299 9.14 -1.67 17.99
C ALA A 299 10.18 -2.54 18.71
N MET A 300 11.45 -2.12 18.73
CA MET A 300 12.57 -2.81 19.37
C MET A 300 12.65 -2.58 20.90
N SER A 301 11.76 -1.78 21.50
CA SER A 301 11.85 -1.39 22.92
C SER A 301 11.56 -2.52 23.89
N PHE A 302 10.79 -3.55 23.48
CA PHE A 302 10.46 -4.74 24.26
C PHE A 302 10.11 -5.93 23.34
N SER A 303 9.59 -7.02 23.88
CA SER A 303 9.31 -8.23 23.09
C SER A 303 8.49 -7.92 21.81
N PRO A 304 8.99 -8.25 20.60
CA PRO A 304 8.36 -7.91 19.33
C PRO A 304 6.96 -8.49 19.17
N LEU A 305 6.67 -9.61 19.83
CA LEU A 305 5.34 -10.21 19.82
C LEU A 305 4.25 -9.26 20.33
N ILE A 306 4.62 -8.38 21.27
CA ILE A 306 3.71 -7.42 21.92
C ILE A 306 3.98 -6.01 21.38
N SER A 307 5.25 -5.64 21.16
CA SER A 307 5.61 -4.29 20.74
C SER A 307 5.10 -3.96 19.34
N ILE A 308 5.17 -4.89 18.37
CA ILE A 308 4.69 -4.64 17.03
C ILE A 308 3.21 -4.22 17.03
N PRO A 309 2.25 -4.98 17.61
CA PRO A 309 0.85 -4.55 17.63
C PRO A 309 0.63 -3.27 18.44
N ILE A 310 1.29 -3.09 19.58
CA ILE A 310 1.12 -1.89 20.42
C ILE A 310 1.65 -0.65 19.70
N VAL A 311 2.88 -0.69 19.19
CA VAL A 311 3.48 0.44 18.46
C VAL A 311 2.69 0.75 17.19
N THR A 312 2.22 -0.28 16.47
CA THR A 312 1.31 -0.11 15.33
C THR A 312 0.08 0.71 15.72
N PHE A 313 -0.57 0.34 16.83
CA PHE A 313 -1.79 1.01 17.27
C PHE A 313 -1.51 2.44 17.72
N VAL A 314 -0.41 2.67 18.46
CA VAL A 314 0.01 4.01 18.90
C VAL A 314 0.33 4.90 17.70
N VAL A 315 1.15 4.43 16.75
CA VAL A 315 1.48 5.18 15.53
C VAL A 315 0.21 5.49 14.73
N TYR A 316 -0.67 4.50 14.57
CA TYR A 316 -1.93 4.69 13.87
C TYR A 316 -2.81 5.76 14.52
N LEU A 317 -2.99 5.73 15.84
CA LEU A 317 -3.81 6.71 16.56
C LEU A 317 -3.20 8.11 16.52
N LEU A 318 -1.89 8.27 16.69
CA LEU A 318 -1.21 9.55 16.60
C LEU A 318 -1.29 10.13 15.18
N ALA A 319 -1.07 9.31 14.15
CA ALA A 319 -1.19 9.72 12.76
C ALA A 319 -2.65 10.07 12.40
N LEU A 320 -3.63 9.32 12.92
CA LEU A 320 -5.05 9.59 12.74
C LEU A 320 -5.46 10.91 13.40
N PHE A 321 -5.00 11.15 14.62
CA PHE A 321 -5.24 12.41 15.32
C PHE A 321 -4.62 13.60 14.57
N ALA A 322 -3.38 13.48 14.12
CA ALA A 322 -2.72 14.52 13.33
C ALA A 322 -3.46 14.78 12.00
N ALA A 323 -3.88 13.73 11.29
CA ALA A 323 -4.70 13.86 10.10
C ALA A 323 -6.04 14.52 10.38
N TRP A 324 -6.70 14.16 11.49
CA TRP A 324 -7.95 14.80 11.90
C TRP A 324 -7.75 16.30 12.19
N VAL A 325 -6.71 16.68 12.93
CA VAL A 325 -6.38 18.09 13.19
C VAL A 325 -6.13 18.84 11.88
N MET A 326 -5.31 18.29 10.99
CA MET A 326 -5.04 18.89 9.67
C MET A 326 -6.32 19.07 8.85
N SER A 327 -7.28 18.14 8.97
CA SER A 327 -8.57 18.23 8.26
C SER A 327 -9.45 19.41 8.72
N GLN A 328 -9.26 19.88 9.96
CA GLN A 328 -9.98 21.05 10.51
C GLN A 328 -9.37 22.39 10.05
N LEU A 329 -8.11 22.39 9.62
CA LEU A 329 -7.39 23.58 9.22
C LEU A 329 -7.55 23.83 7.71
N PRO A 330 -8.14 24.96 7.26
CA PRO A 330 -8.45 25.21 5.84
C PRO A 330 -7.24 25.07 4.91
N LEU A 331 -6.05 25.48 5.40
CA LEU A 331 -4.78 25.43 4.65
C LEU A 331 -4.32 23.98 4.41
N PHE A 332 -4.43 23.12 5.42
CA PHE A 332 -3.91 21.73 5.40
C PHE A 332 -4.94 20.69 4.94
N ARG A 333 -6.23 21.03 4.95
CA ARG A 333 -7.31 20.12 4.54
C ARG A 333 -7.14 19.55 3.12
N ARG A 334 -6.43 20.28 2.24
CA ARG A 334 -6.16 19.82 0.88
C ARG A 334 -4.89 18.97 0.76
N CYS A 335 -4.11 18.87 1.84
CA CYS A 335 -2.84 18.16 1.87
C CYS A 335 -2.97 16.73 2.42
N ILE A 336 -4.20 16.31 2.80
CA ILE A 336 -4.50 14.99 3.38
C ILE A 336 -5.70 14.33 2.71
#